data_ef832eaf766d5291ffa5e5cd848e3c4b
#
_entry.id   ef832eaf766d5291ffa5e5cd848e3c4b
#
_cell.length_a   1.000
_cell.length_b   1.000
_cell.length_c   1.000
_cell.angle_alpha   90.00
_cell.angle_beta   90.00
_cell.angle_gamma   90.00
#
_symmetry.space_group_name_H-M   'P 1'
#
loop_
_entity.id
_entity.type
_entity.pdbx_description
1 polymer ?
#
loop_
_entity_poly.entity_id
_entity_poly.type
_entity_poly.pdbx_seq_one_letter_code
_entity_poly.pdbx_strand_id
1 'polypeptide(L)'
;MENEELVVTANESFYKAFNARDLDAMKRVWGTQEKVTCVHPGWEPLNGFEPIIESWQGIFKNSGNMDIQITDVSVTTSEGLAWVSCIEKLYTIATHGVLASKVFSTNLFQLNEGNWKMIMHHASPLPSSPESE
;
A
#
# COMPACT_ATOMS: atom_id res chain seq x y z
N MET A 1 -22.46 7.84 5.36
CA MET A 1 -21.58 7.80 4.44
C MET A 1 -21.20 6.50 4.14
N GLU A 2 -20.97 6.37 3.04
CA GLU A 2 -20.85 5.10 2.58
C GLU A 2 -19.54 4.52 2.94
N ASN A 3 -19.56 3.25 3.33
CA ASN A 3 -18.35 2.54 3.67
C ASN A 3 -17.37 2.57 2.51
N GLU A 4 -17.87 2.50 1.30
CA GLU A 4 -16.98 2.50 0.15
C GLU A 4 -16.12 3.74 0.11
N GLU A 5 -16.71 4.92 0.34
CA GLU A 5 -15.93 6.15 0.35
C GLU A 5 -14.92 6.19 1.47
N LEU A 6 -15.29 5.67 2.64
CA LEU A 6 -14.35 5.64 3.76
C LEU A 6 -13.19 4.68 3.48
N VAL A 7 -13.46 3.58 2.81
CA VAL A 7 -12.39 2.64 2.45
C VAL A 7 -11.47 3.26 1.41
N VAL A 8 -12.03 3.96 0.42
CA VAL A 8 -11.21 4.67 -0.56
C VAL A 8 -10.29 5.65 0.14
N THR A 9 -10.82 6.40 1.10
CA THR A 9 -10.01 7.35 1.85
C THR A 9 -8.90 6.66 2.63
N ALA A 10 -9.22 5.51 3.26
CA ALA A 10 -8.20 4.75 3.99
C ALA A 10 -7.10 4.26 3.05
N ASN A 11 -7.50 3.81 1.86
CA ASN A 11 -6.52 3.36 0.87
C ASN A 11 -5.62 4.52 0.42
N GLU A 12 -6.22 5.68 0.18
CA GLU A 12 -5.44 6.85 -0.19
C GLU A 12 -4.48 7.27 0.91
N SER A 13 -4.91 7.13 2.16
CA SER A 13 -4.04 7.48 3.28
C SER A 13 -2.78 6.63 3.31
N PHE A 14 -2.89 5.36 2.94
CA PHE A 14 -1.73 4.48 2.86
C PHE A 14 -0.73 5.02 1.83
N TYR A 15 -1.21 5.37 0.65
CA TYR A 15 -0.29 5.85 -0.39
C TYR A 15 0.25 7.25 -0.11
N LYS A 16 -0.56 8.09 0.55
CA LYS A 16 -0.06 9.38 0.98
C LYS A 16 1.06 9.24 2.00
N ALA A 17 0.89 8.32 2.95
CA ALA A 17 1.94 8.07 3.94
C ALA A 17 3.22 7.59 3.25
N PHE A 18 3.07 6.73 2.26
CA PHE A 18 4.23 6.25 1.51
C PHE A 18 4.94 7.40 0.80
N ASN A 19 4.18 8.21 0.06
CA ASN A 19 4.79 9.27 -0.73
C ASN A 19 5.42 10.35 0.14
N ALA A 20 4.85 10.59 1.31
CA ALA A 20 5.41 11.56 2.25
C ALA A 20 6.52 10.97 3.11
N ARG A 21 6.73 9.66 3.04
CA ARG A 21 7.66 8.95 3.90
C ARG A 21 7.40 9.27 5.36
N ASP A 22 6.12 9.29 5.70
CA ASP A 22 5.64 9.68 7.02
C ASP A 22 5.34 8.43 7.82
N LEU A 23 6.26 8.03 8.67
CA LEU A 23 6.12 6.79 9.41
C LEU A 23 4.96 6.85 10.40
N ASP A 24 4.73 8.01 11.02
CA ASP A 24 3.62 8.14 11.95
C ASP A 24 2.29 7.99 11.22
N ALA A 25 2.17 8.56 10.03
CA ALA A 25 0.96 8.38 9.24
C ALA A 25 0.79 6.92 8.85
N MET A 26 1.88 6.25 8.48
CA MET A 26 1.82 4.84 8.13
C MET A 26 1.35 4.00 9.31
N LYS A 27 1.83 4.31 10.51
CA LYS A 27 1.40 3.59 11.71
C LYS A 27 -0.11 3.72 11.94
N ARG A 28 -0.68 4.85 11.58
CA ARG A 28 -2.13 5.06 11.77
C ARG A 28 -2.97 4.31 10.76
N VAL A 29 -2.39 3.94 9.63
CA VAL A 29 -3.12 3.20 8.59
C VAL A 29 -3.33 1.75 9.01
N TRP A 30 -2.36 1.15 9.67
CA TRP A 30 -2.35 -0.28 9.92
C TRP A 30 -3.08 -0.64 11.19
N GLY A 31 -3.74 -1.80 11.16
CA GLY A 31 -4.27 -2.41 12.37
C GLY A 31 -3.12 -2.93 13.23
N THR A 32 -3.41 -3.13 14.50
CA THR A 32 -2.37 -3.52 15.45
C THR A 32 -2.50 -4.96 15.92
N GLN A 33 -3.45 -5.72 15.37
CA GLN A 33 -3.60 -7.10 15.78
C GLN A 33 -2.48 -7.96 15.22
N GLU A 34 -2.36 -9.16 15.75
CA GLU A 34 -1.24 -10.04 15.41
C GLU A 34 -1.27 -10.52 13.99
N LYS A 35 -2.45 -10.55 13.39
CA LYS A 35 -2.58 -11.20 12.09
C LYS A 35 -2.55 -10.27 10.92
N VAL A 36 -2.11 -9.02 11.13
CA VAL A 36 -1.89 -8.16 9.97
C VAL A 36 -0.69 -8.66 9.20
N THR A 37 -0.76 -8.57 7.88
CA THR A 37 0.25 -9.14 7.00
C THR A 37 0.62 -8.14 5.91
N CYS A 38 1.90 -8.08 5.59
CA CYS A 38 2.37 -7.21 4.52
C CYS A 38 3.36 -7.98 3.66
N VAL A 39 3.14 -7.96 2.35
CA VAL A 39 4.06 -8.56 1.39
C VAL A 39 4.47 -7.45 0.43
N HIS A 40 5.68 -6.96 0.59
CA HIS A 40 6.25 -6.00 -0.36
C HIS A 40 6.62 -6.74 -1.64
N PRO A 41 6.69 -6.03 -2.78
CA PRO A 41 7.01 -6.71 -4.03
C PRO A 41 8.32 -7.48 -3.92
N GLY A 42 8.24 -8.79 -4.12
CA GLY A 42 9.43 -9.64 -4.07
C GLY A 42 9.87 -10.07 -2.69
N TRP A 43 9.15 -9.66 -1.65
CA TRP A 43 9.52 -10.04 -0.28
C TRP A 43 8.73 -11.24 0.19
N GLU A 44 9.23 -11.89 1.23
CA GLU A 44 8.42 -12.84 1.96
C GLU A 44 7.46 -12.12 2.88
N PRO A 45 6.39 -12.79 3.30
CA PRO A 45 5.39 -12.10 4.13
C PRO A 45 5.94 -11.68 5.48
N LEU A 46 5.50 -10.50 5.90
CA LEU A 46 5.76 -9.99 7.25
C LEU A 46 4.46 -10.04 8.01
N ASN A 47 4.50 -10.50 9.24
CA ASN A 47 3.29 -10.64 10.05
C ASN A 47 3.44 -9.86 11.34
N GLY A 48 2.39 -9.12 11.67
CA GLY A 48 2.35 -8.33 12.89
C GLY A 48 2.74 -6.88 12.66
N PHE A 49 2.20 -6.01 13.51
CA PHE A 49 2.36 -4.57 13.35
C PHE A 49 3.84 -4.15 13.40
N GLU A 50 4.59 -4.64 14.39
CA GLU A 50 5.95 -4.16 14.58
C GLU A 50 6.87 -4.51 13.40
N PRO A 51 6.93 -5.76 12.93
CA PRO A 51 7.79 -6.04 11.79
C PRO A 51 7.38 -5.27 10.54
N ILE A 52 6.07 -5.04 10.36
CA ILE A 52 5.60 -4.31 9.20
C ILE A 52 6.05 -2.85 9.28
N ILE A 53 5.91 -2.23 10.45
CA ILE A 53 6.33 -0.84 10.59
C ILE A 53 7.85 -0.71 10.46
N GLU A 54 8.60 -1.68 10.99
CA GLU A 54 10.05 -1.66 10.82
C GLU A 54 10.42 -1.74 9.35
N SER A 55 9.68 -2.53 8.56
CA SER A 55 9.97 -2.61 7.14
C SER A 55 9.72 -1.28 6.45
N TRP A 56 8.64 -0.60 6.83
CA TRP A 56 8.35 0.70 6.23
C TRP A 56 9.40 1.73 6.60
N GLN A 57 9.88 1.68 7.84
CA GLN A 57 10.94 2.59 8.25
C GLN A 57 12.18 2.39 7.38
N GLY A 58 12.55 1.14 7.14
CA GLY A 58 13.70 0.86 6.27
C GLY A 58 13.49 1.31 4.85
N ILE A 59 12.29 1.07 4.30
CA ILE A 59 11.97 1.49 2.96
C ILE A 59 12.03 3.02 2.84
N PHE A 60 11.48 3.72 3.83
CA PHE A 60 11.49 5.19 3.79
C PHE A 60 12.90 5.75 3.86
N LYS A 61 13.79 5.08 4.58
CA LYS A 61 15.18 5.53 4.66
C LYS A 61 15.92 5.31 3.36
N ASN A 62 15.57 4.26 2.63
CA ASN A 62 16.38 3.83 1.51
C ASN A 62 15.75 4.06 0.14
N SER A 63 14.50 4.52 0.08
CA SER A 63 13.82 4.61 -1.22
C SER A 63 14.16 5.87 -2.01
N GLY A 64 14.78 6.85 -1.39
CA GLY A 64 15.17 8.04 -2.12
C GLY A 64 13.99 8.75 -2.74
N ASN A 65 14.09 9.04 -4.02
CA ASN A 65 13.08 9.83 -4.73
C ASN A 65 12.13 8.94 -5.48
N MET A 66 11.33 8.19 -4.76
CA MET A 66 10.33 7.33 -5.35
C MET A 66 8.95 7.86 -5.07
N ASP A 67 8.07 7.80 -6.07
CA ASP A 67 6.70 8.25 -5.94
C ASP A 67 5.78 7.17 -6.47
N ILE A 68 4.64 6.97 -5.82
CA ILE A 68 3.64 6.01 -6.25
C ILE A 68 2.38 6.75 -6.66
N GLN A 69 1.84 6.39 -7.83
CA GLN A 69 0.52 6.82 -8.25
C GLN A 69 -0.32 5.59 -8.47
N ILE A 70 -1.57 5.62 -8.01
CA ILE A 70 -2.42 4.44 -8.16
C ILE A 70 -3.45 4.67 -9.24
N THR A 71 -3.76 3.60 -9.97
CA THR A 71 -4.79 3.60 -11.00
C THR A 71 -5.58 2.30 -10.89
N ASP A 72 -6.67 2.22 -11.63
CA ASP A 72 -7.47 1.00 -11.73
C ASP A 72 -7.94 0.53 -10.35
N VAL A 73 -8.43 1.47 -9.56
CA VAL A 73 -8.86 1.19 -8.20
C VAL A 73 -10.22 0.52 -8.21
N SER A 74 -10.31 -0.62 -7.55
CA SER A 74 -11.56 -1.37 -7.42
C SER A 74 -11.80 -1.67 -5.95
N VAL A 75 -12.97 -1.31 -5.46
CA VAL A 75 -13.30 -1.42 -4.04
C VAL A 75 -14.47 -2.37 -3.87
N THR A 76 -14.36 -3.29 -2.93
CA THR A 76 -15.46 -4.15 -2.54
C THR A 76 -15.60 -4.11 -1.03
N THR A 77 -16.83 -3.92 -0.54
CA THR A 77 -17.07 -3.92 0.90
C THR A 77 -18.00 -5.04 1.26
N SER A 78 -17.81 -5.60 2.43
CA SER A 78 -18.67 -6.57 3.04
C SER A 78 -18.69 -6.23 4.52
N GLU A 79 -19.49 -6.93 5.30
CA GLU A 79 -19.72 -6.52 6.68
C GLU A 79 -18.43 -6.38 7.46
N GLY A 80 -17.99 -5.16 7.68
CA GLY A 80 -16.80 -4.90 8.47
C GLY A 80 -15.49 -5.24 7.79
N LEU A 81 -15.52 -5.70 6.55
CA LEU A 81 -14.33 -6.00 5.78
C LEU A 81 -14.42 -5.34 4.41
N ALA A 82 -13.29 -4.98 3.87
CA ALA A 82 -13.24 -4.40 2.54
C ALA A 82 -11.91 -4.74 1.90
N TRP A 83 -11.91 -4.80 0.58
CA TRP A 83 -10.63 -4.93 -0.11
C TRP A 83 -10.61 -4.00 -1.31
N VAL A 84 -9.40 -3.51 -1.56
CA VAL A 84 -9.14 -2.59 -2.67
C VAL A 84 -8.02 -3.19 -3.48
N SER A 85 -8.27 -3.38 -4.77
CA SER A 85 -7.17 -3.72 -5.65
C SER A 85 -6.84 -2.51 -6.50
N CYS A 86 -5.58 -2.35 -6.85
CA CYS A 86 -5.17 -1.23 -7.69
C CYS A 86 -3.83 -1.53 -8.31
N ILE A 87 -3.48 -0.75 -9.31
CA ILE A 87 -2.15 -0.79 -9.89
C ILE A 87 -1.36 0.36 -9.31
N GLU A 88 -0.20 0.04 -8.77
CA GLU A 88 0.75 1.04 -8.26
C GLU A 88 1.74 1.32 -9.37
N LYS A 89 1.81 2.57 -9.80
CA LYS A 89 2.83 3.00 -10.74
C LYS A 89 3.93 3.67 -9.95
N LEU A 90 5.10 3.06 -9.96
CA LEU A 90 6.23 3.53 -9.18
C LEU A 90 7.18 4.27 -10.10
N TYR A 91 7.52 5.47 -9.71
CA TYR A 91 8.44 6.32 -10.46
C TYR A 91 9.64 6.61 -9.58
N THR A 92 10.82 6.24 -10.06
CA THR A 92 12.05 6.47 -9.32
C THR A 92 12.92 7.40 -10.14
N ILE A 93 13.37 8.49 -9.53
CA ILE A 93 14.25 9.42 -10.21
C ILE A 93 15.68 8.89 -10.10
N ALA A 94 16.29 8.66 -11.23
CA ALA A 94 17.64 8.12 -11.30
C ALA A 94 18.54 9.12 -12.01
N THR A 95 19.85 8.80 -12.03
CA THR A 95 20.84 9.68 -12.60
C THR A 95 20.53 10.03 -14.05
N HIS A 96 20.04 9.07 -14.81
CA HIS A 96 19.84 9.25 -16.23
C HIS A 96 18.36 9.30 -16.62
N GLY A 97 17.49 9.67 -15.68
CA GLY A 97 16.10 9.83 -16.00
C GLY A 97 15.21 9.21 -14.96
N VAL A 98 13.97 8.90 -15.37
CA VAL A 98 12.96 8.35 -14.47
C VAL A 98 12.72 6.89 -14.84
N LEU A 99 12.82 6.01 -13.85
CA LEU A 99 12.49 4.60 -14.02
C LEU A 99 11.06 4.38 -13.57
N ALA A 100 10.29 3.69 -14.38
CA ALA A 100 8.90 3.41 -14.06
C ALA A 100 8.67 1.91 -13.98
N SER A 101 7.88 1.49 -13.02
CA SER A 101 7.49 0.10 -12.92
C SER A 101 6.07 0.03 -12.41
N LYS A 102 5.46 -1.14 -12.53
CA LYS A 102 4.08 -1.34 -12.12
C LYS A 102 3.99 -2.52 -11.19
N VAL A 103 3.11 -2.39 -10.22
CA VAL A 103 2.87 -3.42 -9.21
C VAL A 103 1.36 -3.55 -9.07
N PHE A 104 0.88 -4.77 -8.92
CA PHE A 104 -0.54 -4.99 -8.60
C PHE A 104 -0.65 -5.19 -7.10
N SER A 105 -1.55 -4.45 -6.47
CA SER A 105 -1.70 -4.53 -5.02
C SER A 105 -3.11 -4.85 -4.61
N THR A 106 -3.24 -5.65 -3.57
CA THR A 106 -4.50 -5.93 -2.91
C THR A 106 -4.37 -5.50 -1.46
N ASN A 107 -5.25 -4.61 -1.05
CA ASN A 107 -5.25 -4.04 0.30
C ASN A 107 -6.54 -4.39 0.99
N LEU A 108 -6.44 -5.07 2.15
CA LEU A 108 -7.61 -5.45 2.92
C LEU A 108 -7.71 -4.55 4.12
N PHE A 109 -8.95 -4.13 4.40
CA PHE A 109 -9.25 -3.25 5.53
C PHE A 109 -10.31 -3.88 6.40
N GLN A 110 -10.23 -3.62 7.68
CA GLN A 110 -11.21 -4.09 8.64
C GLN A 110 -11.73 -2.90 9.44
N LEU A 111 -13.03 -2.86 9.63
CA LEU A 111 -13.64 -1.79 10.41
C LEU A 111 -13.46 -2.14 11.89
N ASN A 112 -12.87 -1.21 12.63
CA ASN A 112 -12.58 -1.41 14.03
C ASN A 112 -12.88 -0.10 14.75
N GLU A 113 -13.93 -0.13 15.57
CA GLU A 113 -14.31 1.05 16.35
C GLU A 113 -14.49 2.28 15.49
N GLY A 114 -15.18 2.11 14.37
CA GLY A 114 -15.48 3.21 13.47
C GLY A 114 -14.38 3.57 12.49
N ASN A 115 -13.23 2.93 12.56
CA ASN A 115 -12.12 3.24 11.68
C ASN A 115 -11.74 2.05 10.83
N TRP A 116 -11.50 2.30 9.55
CA TRP A 116 -11.02 1.26 8.64
C TRP A 116 -9.51 1.18 8.74
N LYS A 117 -9.02 0.01 9.16
CA LYS A 117 -7.58 -0.20 9.31
C LYS A 117 -7.10 -1.28 8.37
N MET A 118 -5.93 -1.08 7.80
CA MET A 118 -5.35 -2.05 6.88
C MET A 118 -4.93 -3.29 7.65
N ILE A 119 -5.36 -4.46 7.19
CA ILE A 119 -4.98 -5.72 7.81
C ILE A 119 -4.14 -6.56 6.87
N MET A 120 -4.10 -6.22 5.60
CA MET A 120 -3.21 -6.90 4.66
C MET A 120 -2.88 -5.97 3.51
N HIS A 121 -1.61 -5.99 3.12
CA HIS A 121 -1.13 -5.35 1.90
C HIS A 121 -0.30 -6.40 1.18
N HIS A 122 -0.70 -6.75 -0.04
CA HIS A 122 0.02 -7.74 -0.81
C HIS A 122 0.30 -7.13 -2.19
N ALA A 123 1.57 -6.97 -2.48
CA ALA A 123 2.00 -6.30 -3.70
C ALA A 123 2.84 -7.27 -4.53
N SER A 124 2.58 -7.28 -5.83
CA SER A 124 3.21 -8.23 -6.72
C SER A 124 3.67 -7.50 -7.98
N PRO A 125 4.93 -7.61 -8.37
CA PRO A 125 5.40 -6.91 -9.56
C PRO A 125 4.68 -7.39 -10.80
N LEU A 126 4.37 -6.45 -11.68
CA LEU A 126 3.81 -6.80 -12.98
C LEU A 126 4.94 -6.87 -13.98
N PRO A 127 4.84 -7.76 -14.96
CA PRO A 127 5.90 -7.85 -15.96
C PRO A 127 5.96 -6.59 -16.80
N SER A 128 7.14 -6.25 -17.25
CA SER A 128 7.30 -5.21 -18.24
C SER A 128 6.67 -5.67 -19.54
N SER A 129 6.14 -4.71 -20.27
CA SER A 129 5.53 -5.03 -21.52
C SER A 129 6.27 -4.34 -22.64
N PRO A 130 7.06 -5.07 -23.41
CA PRO A 130 7.82 -4.44 -24.47
C PRO A 130 6.93 -3.80 -25.50
N GLU A 131 5.74 -4.29 -25.64
CA GLU A 131 4.91 -3.69 -26.60
C GLU A 131 4.28 -2.48 -26.12
N SER A 132 4.29 -2.24 -24.85
CA SER A 132 3.71 -1.02 -24.43
C SER A 132 4.61 0.09 -24.75
N GLU A 133 5.70 -0.25 -25.26
CA GLU A 133 6.53 0.73 -25.69
C GLU A 133 6.25 1.17 -26.94
#